data_dcd9205072416a678de1b6307ed16f4f
#
_entry.id   dcd9205072416a678de1b6307ed16f4f
#
_cell.length_a   1.000
_cell.length_b   1.000
_cell.length_c   1.000
_cell.angle_alpha   90.00
_cell.angle_beta   90.00
_cell.angle_gamma   90.00
#
_symmetry.space_group_name_H-M   'P 1'
#
loop_
_entity.id
_entity.type
_entity.pdbx_description
1 polymer ?
#
loop_
_entity_poly.entity_id
_entity_poly.type
_entity_poly.pdbx_seq_one_letter_code
_entity_poly.pdbx_strand_id
1 'polypeptide(L)'
;ALDVFGWDIEHIDSATTNNLTEKKEQEVWLSEAEDSLNLKENNDYKYLQESLNDSDDSIDALKRRVNWVREFIGENESEICKNWIGNLTLLDTGTNRSYKNKIFVWKSNVVSERIASGVFVPICTRNIFNKDFEGCSNGKISWNMDDKRAYHRYILNEIDAFKNEYGDEASKENEVEQ
;
A
#
# COMPACT_ATOMS: atom_id res chain seq x y z
N ALA A 1 -1.11 -18.84 -13.48
CA ALA A 1 -2.58 -18.89 -13.61
C ALA A 1 -3.23 -17.50 -13.55
N LEU A 2 -2.68 -16.56 -12.76
CA LEU A 2 -3.19 -15.16 -12.67
C LEU A 2 -2.90 -14.35 -13.95
N ASP A 3 -1.87 -14.71 -14.69
CA ASP A 3 -1.44 -14.05 -15.94
C ASP A 3 -2.53 -14.03 -17.03
N VAL A 4 -3.44 -15.00 -17.03
CA VAL A 4 -4.52 -15.11 -18.01
C VAL A 4 -5.52 -13.96 -17.92
N PHE A 5 -5.60 -13.29 -16.75
CA PHE A 5 -6.54 -12.22 -16.49
C PHE A 5 -5.88 -10.83 -16.39
N GLY A 6 -4.55 -10.73 -16.56
CA GLY A 6 -3.83 -9.48 -16.44
C GLY A 6 -3.82 -8.91 -15.02
N TRP A 7 -3.83 -9.78 -14.00
CA TRP A 7 -3.75 -9.39 -12.58
C TRP A 7 -2.39 -9.73 -12.00
N ASP A 8 -1.84 -8.78 -11.25
CA ASP A 8 -0.59 -8.94 -10.50
C ASP A 8 -0.84 -8.83 -9.00
N ILE A 9 0.04 -9.46 -8.22
CA ILE A 9 0.11 -9.25 -6.78
C ILE A 9 0.95 -7.99 -6.53
N GLU A 10 0.38 -7.05 -5.79
CA GLU A 10 1.02 -5.79 -5.41
C GLU A 10 1.14 -5.68 -3.89
N HIS A 11 2.26 -5.10 -3.44
CA HIS A 11 2.44 -4.73 -2.04
C HIS A 11 1.64 -3.46 -1.73
N ILE A 12 0.77 -3.53 -0.73
CA ILE A 12 -0.02 -2.37 -0.28
C ILE A 12 0.92 -1.30 0.25
N ASP A 13 1.80 -1.69 1.18
CA ASP A 13 2.92 -0.88 1.64
C ASP A 13 4.21 -1.39 1.01
N SER A 14 4.75 -0.62 0.08
CA SER A 14 5.99 -0.97 -0.66
C SER A 14 7.22 -0.21 -0.20
N ALA A 15 7.08 0.73 0.70
CA ALA A 15 8.14 1.64 1.09
C ALA A 15 9.35 0.95 1.73
N THR A 16 9.14 -0.22 2.32
CA THR A 16 10.22 -1.05 2.88
C THR A 16 10.92 -1.93 1.84
N THR A 17 10.40 -2.03 0.61
CA THR A 17 10.90 -3.00 -0.37
C THR A 17 12.03 -2.50 -1.24
N ASN A 18 12.17 -1.18 -1.41
CA ASN A 18 13.15 -0.63 -2.33
C ASN A 18 14.05 0.41 -1.66
N ASN A 19 15.33 0.11 -1.62
CA ASN A 19 16.32 1.12 -1.27
C ASN A 19 16.38 2.17 -2.38
N LEU A 20 15.96 3.39 -2.07
CA LEU A 20 16.16 4.54 -2.94
C LEU A 20 17.65 4.87 -2.96
N THR A 21 18.40 4.28 -3.87
CA THR A 21 19.87 4.42 -3.94
C THR A 21 20.30 5.60 -4.79
N GLU A 22 19.57 5.84 -5.87
CA GLU A 22 19.89 6.90 -6.82
C GLU A 22 19.28 8.23 -6.40
N LYS A 23 20.04 9.32 -6.53
CA LYS A 23 19.59 10.70 -6.21
C LYS A 23 18.28 11.02 -6.92
N LYS A 24 18.20 10.73 -8.22
CA LYS A 24 16.99 10.99 -9.01
C LYS A 24 15.76 10.22 -8.54
N GLU A 25 15.94 8.98 -8.07
CA GLU A 25 14.84 8.19 -7.52
C GLU A 25 14.32 8.78 -6.21
N GLN A 26 15.25 9.25 -5.34
CA GLN A 26 14.90 9.93 -4.10
C GLN A 26 14.16 11.24 -4.35
N GLU A 27 14.61 12.05 -5.31
CA GLU A 27 13.97 13.30 -5.69
C GLU A 27 12.54 13.08 -6.20
N VAL A 28 12.33 12.11 -7.09
CA VAL A 28 10.99 11.78 -7.62
C VAL A 28 10.09 11.26 -6.51
N TRP A 29 10.58 10.31 -5.70
CA TRP A 29 9.81 9.76 -4.60
C TRP A 29 9.40 10.82 -3.58
N LEU A 30 10.34 11.70 -3.21
CA LEU A 30 10.11 12.78 -2.25
C LEU A 30 9.07 13.78 -2.77
N SER A 31 9.20 14.22 -4.04
CA SER A 31 8.24 15.14 -4.65
C SER A 31 6.82 14.57 -4.64
N GLU A 32 6.66 13.30 -4.99
CA GLU A 32 5.36 12.63 -4.99
C GLU A 32 4.79 12.44 -3.56
N ALA A 33 5.65 12.14 -2.59
CA ALA A 33 5.25 12.04 -1.19
C ALA A 33 4.83 13.40 -0.64
N GLU A 34 5.58 14.46 -0.91
CA GLU A 34 5.26 15.84 -0.51
C GLU A 34 3.88 16.28 -1.03
N ASP A 35 3.61 16.00 -2.30
CA ASP A 35 2.32 16.36 -2.92
C ASP A 35 1.18 15.49 -2.36
N SER A 36 1.37 14.19 -2.22
CA SER A 36 0.35 13.25 -1.73
C SER A 36 -0.02 13.47 -0.26
N LEU A 37 0.94 13.89 0.56
CA LEU A 37 0.78 14.16 1.99
C LEU A 37 0.51 15.62 2.31
N ASN A 38 0.50 16.49 1.28
CA ASN A 38 0.39 17.94 1.44
C ASN A 38 1.43 18.53 2.42
N LEU A 39 2.67 18.03 2.37
CA LEU A 39 3.72 18.40 3.34
C LEU A 39 4.13 19.88 3.24
N LYS A 40 3.88 20.52 2.13
CA LYS A 40 4.11 21.96 1.94
C LYS A 40 3.30 22.81 2.94
N GLU A 41 2.22 22.28 3.50
CA GLU A 41 1.41 22.92 4.53
C GLU A 41 1.75 22.44 5.96
N ASN A 42 2.63 21.43 6.10
CA ASN A 42 3.04 20.90 7.39
C ASN A 42 4.15 21.76 8.00
N ASN A 43 3.93 22.29 9.20
CA ASN A 43 4.87 23.20 9.86
C ASN A 43 6.20 22.53 10.25
N ASP A 44 6.17 21.26 10.68
CA ASP A 44 7.37 20.52 11.07
C ASP A 44 8.23 20.23 9.84
N TYR A 45 7.59 19.95 8.70
CA TYR A 45 8.30 19.75 7.44
C TYR A 45 8.91 21.06 6.92
N LYS A 46 8.20 22.18 7.00
CA LYS A 46 8.74 23.50 6.69
C LYS A 46 9.97 23.82 7.53
N TYR A 47 9.88 23.57 8.84
CA TYR A 47 11.02 23.78 9.75
C TYR A 47 12.23 22.91 9.37
N LEU A 48 11.99 21.64 9.00
CA LEU A 48 13.06 20.77 8.49
C LEU A 48 13.71 21.38 7.23
N GLN A 49 12.92 21.79 6.25
CA GLN A 49 13.44 22.39 5.01
C GLN A 49 14.28 23.63 5.29
N GLU A 50 13.80 24.55 6.11
CA GLU A 50 14.53 25.75 6.54
C GLU A 50 15.85 25.40 7.23
N SER A 51 15.85 24.37 8.09
CA SER A 51 17.05 23.90 8.82
C SER A 51 18.13 23.31 7.91
N LEU A 52 17.73 22.79 6.74
CA LEU A 52 18.64 22.17 5.77
C LEU A 52 19.21 23.17 4.75
N ASN A 53 18.82 24.47 4.84
CA ASN A 53 19.00 25.47 3.78
C ASN A 53 18.34 25.03 2.46
N ASP A 54 17.26 25.66 2.04
CA ASP A 54 16.48 25.31 0.84
C ASP A 54 17.29 25.15 -0.47
N SER A 55 18.53 25.61 -0.49
CA SER A 55 19.46 25.51 -1.63
C SER A 55 20.41 24.30 -1.54
N ASP A 56 20.34 23.48 -0.48
CA ASP A 56 21.23 22.33 -0.35
C ASP A 56 20.66 21.12 -1.08
N ASP A 57 20.95 21.02 -2.37
CA ASP A 57 20.72 19.85 -3.23
C ASP A 57 21.68 18.69 -2.92
N SER A 58 22.34 18.71 -1.78
CA SER A 58 23.22 17.62 -1.38
C SER A 58 22.42 16.31 -1.20
N ILE A 59 23.08 15.21 -1.51
CA ILE A 59 22.50 13.89 -1.32
C ILE A 59 22.13 13.62 0.15
N ASP A 60 22.82 14.28 1.08
CA ASP A 60 22.60 14.14 2.52
C ASP A 60 21.36 14.92 2.97
N ALA A 61 21.12 16.13 2.46
CA ALA A 61 19.90 16.88 2.70
C ALA A 61 18.68 16.12 2.17
N LEU A 62 18.78 15.58 0.95
CA LEU A 62 17.74 14.76 0.34
C LEU A 62 17.42 13.51 1.18
N LYS A 63 18.44 12.78 1.64
CA LYS A 63 18.26 11.61 2.53
C LYS A 63 17.59 11.97 3.84
N ARG A 64 17.91 13.11 4.45
CA ARG A 64 17.25 13.58 5.68
C ARG A 64 15.76 13.84 5.46
N ARG A 65 15.38 14.47 4.34
CA ARG A 65 13.99 14.71 3.97
C ARG A 65 13.25 13.40 3.72
N VAL A 66 13.84 12.47 2.97
CA VAL A 66 13.28 11.13 2.74
C VAL A 66 13.07 10.38 4.06
N ASN A 67 14.05 10.38 4.95
CA ASN A 67 13.94 9.70 6.24
C ASN A 67 12.86 10.34 7.13
N TRP A 68 12.78 11.66 7.16
CA TRP A 68 11.71 12.34 7.89
C TRP A 68 10.32 11.95 7.38
N VAL A 69 10.13 11.92 6.06
CA VAL A 69 8.84 11.49 5.47
C VAL A 69 8.53 10.05 5.85
N ARG A 70 9.51 9.15 5.80
CA ARG A 70 9.34 7.76 6.23
C ARG A 70 8.92 7.62 7.69
N GLU A 71 9.56 8.37 8.57
CA GLU A 71 9.19 8.42 9.99
C GLU A 71 7.78 8.98 10.17
N PHE A 72 7.44 10.05 9.45
CA PHE A 72 6.13 10.69 9.49
C PHE A 72 4.98 9.73 9.10
N ILE A 73 5.19 8.89 8.08
CA ILE A 73 4.21 7.87 7.66
C ILE A 73 4.33 6.56 8.44
N GLY A 74 5.25 6.44 9.40
CA GLY A 74 5.38 5.27 10.27
C GLY A 74 6.10 4.09 9.64
N GLU A 75 6.99 4.31 8.66
CA GLU A 75 7.72 3.27 7.93
C GLU A 75 8.90 2.66 8.69
N ASN A 76 8.77 2.37 9.94
CA ASN A 76 9.83 1.72 10.74
C ASN A 76 9.65 0.20 10.88
N GLU A 77 8.89 -0.45 10.00
CA GLU A 77 8.57 -1.87 10.14
C GLU A 77 9.62 -2.79 9.52
N SER A 78 9.85 -3.91 10.22
CA SER A 78 10.83 -4.92 9.81
C SER A 78 10.48 -5.56 8.46
N GLU A 79 11.51 -5.98 7.71
CA GLU A 79 11.39 -6.71 6.43
C GLU A 79 10.53 -7.99 6.50
N ILE A 80 10.32 -8.54 7.70
CA ILE A 80 9.62 -9.80 7.94
C ILE A 80 8.17 -9.77 7.44
N CYS A 81 7.54 -8.60 7.43
CA CYS A 81 6.11 -8.47 7.08
C CYS A 81 5.84 -8.03 5.64
N LYS A 82 6.87 -7.90 4.80
CA LYS A 82 6.71 -7.45 3.40
C LYS A 82 5.77 -8.36 2.61
N ASN A 83 6.06 -9.66 2.60
CA ASN A 83 5.34 -10.67 1.82
C ASN A 83 4.20 -11.32 2.60
N TRP A 84 3.85 -10.77 3.77
CA TRP A 84 2.72 -11.24 4.52
C TRP A 84 1.42 -10.91 3.79
N ILE A 85 0.44 -11.82 3.83
CA ILE A 85 -0.83 -11.66 3.12
C ILE A 85 -1.56 -10.36 3.49
N GLY A 86 -1.42 -9.90 4.74
CA GLY A 86 -1.94 -8.61 5.19
C GLY A 86 -1.31 -7.37 4.52
N ASN A 87 -0.28 -7.57 3.69
CA ASN A 87 0.37 -6.52 2.89
C ASN A 87 0.24 -6.74 1.38
N LEU A 88 -0.58 -7.67 0.93
CA LEU A 88 -0.69 -8.03 -0.49
C LEU A 88 -2.11 -7.80 -1.00
N THR A 89 -2.23 -7.32 -2.22
CA THR A 89 -3.50 -7.15 -2.92
C THR A 89 -3.36 -7.46 -4.41
N LEU A 90 -4.48 -7.50 -5.12
CA LEU A 90 -4.53 -7.72 -6.56
C LEU A 90 -4.76 -6.40 -7.28
N LEU A 91 -3.91 -6.11 -8.27
CA LEU A 91 -4.08 -5.00 -9.18
C LEU A 91 -3.94 -5.47 -10.63
N ASP A 92 -4.55 -4.75 -11.57
CA ASP A 92 -4.28 -4.97 -12.98
C ASP A 92 -2.82 -4.64 -13.31
N THR A 93 -2.23 -5.40 -14.26
CA THR A 93 -0.82 -5.26 -14.65
C THR A 93 -0.47 -3.84 -15.12
N GLY A 94 -1.41 -3.14 -15.75
CA GLY A 94 -1.21 -1.76 -16.21
C GLY A 94 -1.08 -0.79 -15.04
N THR A 95 -1.91 -0.96 -14.02
CA THR A 95 -1.86 -0.16 -12.79
C THR A 95 -0.61 -0.50 -11.98
N ASN A 96 -0.31 -1.79 -11.78
CA ASN A 96 0.80 -2.27 -10.99
C ASN A 96 2.16 -1.66 -11.42
N ARG A 97 2.41 -1.53 -12.72
CA ARG A 97 3.66 -0.93 -13.24
C ARG A 97 3.91 0.50 -12.78
N SER A 98 2.88 1.26 -12.45
CA SER A 98 2.99 2.64 -11.98
C SER A 98 3.18 2.76 -10.47
N TYR A 99 2.85 1.71 -9.70
CA TYR A 99 2.85 1.76 -8.22
C TYR A 99 4.23 1.63 -7.59
N LYS A 100 5.06 0.71 -8.07
CA LYS A 100 6.42 0.44 -7.58
C LYS A 100 6.63 0.87 -6.10
N ASN A 101 7.50 1.85 -5.86
CA ASN A 101 7.91 2.32 -4.53
C ASN A 101 7.02 3.43 -3.96
N LYS A 102 5.80 3.58 -4.47
CA LYS A 102 4.91 4.65 -4.03
C LYS A 102 4.37 4.40 -2.63
N ILE A 103 4.19 5.49 -1.87
CA ILE A 103 3.59 5.45 -0.53
C ILE A 103 2.10 5.10 -0.61
N PHE A 104 1.54 4.61 0.49
CA PHE A 104 0.15 4.14 0.57
C PHE A 104 -0.86 5.19 0.10
N VAL A 105 -0.75 6.44 0.57
CA VAL A 105 -1.69 7.50 0.21
C VAL A 105 -1.67 7.79 -1.30
N TRP A 106 -0.51 7.76 -1.94
CA TRP A 106 -0.41 7.92 -3.39
C TRP A 106 -1.15 6.79 -4.12
N LYS A 107 -0.94 5.54 -3.70
CA LYS A 107 -1.64 4.38 -4.26
C LYS A 107 -3.15 4.48 -4.08
N SER A 108 -3.60 4.89 -2.89
CA SER A 108 -5.02 5.10 -2.58
C SER A 108 -5.66 6.13 -3.52
N ASN A 109 -4.97 7.24 -3.77
CA ASN A 109 -5.46 8.28 -4.69
C ASN A 109 -5.61 7.73 -6.11
N VAL A 110 -4.61 7.00 -6.62
CA VAL A 110 -4.67 6.41 -7.98
C VAL A 110 -5.77 5.36 -8.08
N VAL A 111 -5.98 4.51 -7.07
CA VAL A 111 -7.11 3.56 -7.05
C VAL A 111 -8.44 4.31 -7.11
N SER A 112 -8.58 5.38 -6.34
CA SER A 112 -9.80 6.21 -6.33
C SER A 112 -10.08 6.86 -7.69
N GLU A 113 -9.05 7.41 -8.34
CA GLU A 113 -9.14 8.00 -9.69
C GLU A 113 -9.55 6.96 -10.74
N ARG A 114 -9.00 5.75 -10.66
CA ARG A 114 -9.37 4.66 -11.56
C ARG A 114 -10.83 4.25 -11.40
N ILE A 115 -11.30 4.11 -10.16
CA ILE A 115 -12.70 3.82 -9.88
C ILE A 115 -13.61 4.93 -10.45
N ALA A 116 -13.24 6.19 -10.22
CA ALA A 116 -13.98 7.34 -10.74
C ALA A 116 -14.02 7.37 -12.28
N SER A 117 -12.97 6.86 -12.93
CA SER A 117 -12.88 6.74 -14.40
C SER A 117 -13.60 5.50 -14.96
N GLY A 118 -14.28 4.70 -14.13
CA GLY A 118 -14.98 3.50 -14.55
C GLY A 118 -14.10 2.28 -14.81
N VAL A 119 -12.85 2.31 -14.41
CA VAL A 119 -11.94 1.15 -14.48
C VAL A 119 -12.32 0.16 -13.38
N PHE A 120 -12.44 -1.11 -13.75
CA PHE A 120 -12.73 -2.15 -12.78
C PHE A 120 -11.55 -2.34 -11.82
N VAL A 121 -11.83 -2.26 -10.53
CA VAL A 121 -10.91 -2.57 -9.43
C VAL A 121 -11.59 -3.62 -8.55
N PRO A 122 -10.90 -4.73 -8.20
CA PRO A 122 -11.48 -5.73 -7.30
C PRO A 122 -11.98 -5.08 -6.00
N ILE A 123 -13.13 -5.54 -5.51
CA ILE A 123 -13.75 -4.94 -4.33
C ILE A 123 -12.85 -5.04 -3.10
N CYS A 124 -12.12 -6.15 -2.95
CA CYS A 124 -11.14 -6.32 -1.88
C CYS A 124 -10.04 -5.25 -1.96
N THR A 125 -9.51 -4.97 -3.15
CA THR A 125 -8.49 -3.94 -3.38
C THR A 125 -9.03 -2.55 -3.05
N ARG A 126 -10.25 -2.25 -3.49
CA ARG A 126 -10.93 -0.99 -3.17
C ARG A 126 -11.08 -0.80 -1.66
N ASN A 127 -11.55 -1.84 -0.96
CA ASN A 127 -11.75 -1.80 0.49
C ASN A 127 -10.43 -1.59 1.25
N ILE A 128 -9.32 -2.18 0.77
CA ILE A 128 -7.98 -1.97 1.33
C ILE A 128 -7.58 -0.50 1.26
N PHE A 129 -7.60 0.09 0.07
CA PHE A 129 -7.13 1.46 -0.12
C PHE A 129 -8.08 2.52 0.46
N ASN A 130 -9.34 2.18 0.69
CA ASN A 130 -10.27 3.00 1.48
C ASN A 130 -10.21 2.72 2.98
N LYS A 131 -9.53 1.67 3.41
CA LYS A 131 -9.54 1.12 4.77
C LYS A 131 -10.97 0.81 5.25
N ASP A 132 -11.77 0.24 4.38
CA ASP A 132 -13.21 -0.01 4.59
C ASP A 132 -13.44 -1.45 5.10
N PHE A 133 -12.85 -1.77 6.27
CA PHE A 133 -13.07 -3.01 7.00
C PHE A 133 -12.74 -2.84 8.49
N GLU A 134 -13.29 -3.73 9.31
CA GLU A 134 -13.19 -3.65 10.76
C GLU A 134 -11.74 -3.76 11.27
N GLY A 135 -11.37 -2.89 12.21
CA GLY A 135 -10.07 -2.90 12.89
C GLY A 135 -8.96 -2.15 12.17
N CYS A 136 -9.25 -1.50 11.04
CA CYS A 136 -8.31 -0.57 10.42
C CYS A 136 -8.04 0.65 11.31
N SER A 137 -6.84 1.18 11.20
CA SER A 137 -6.52 2.48 11.78
C SER A 137 -7.31 3.59 11.07
N ASN A 138 -7.66 4.64 11.81
CA ASN A 138 -8.41 5.78 11.25
C ASN A 138 -7.57 6.66 10.32
N GLY A 139 -6.25 6.52 10.33
CA GLY A 139 -5.34 7.29 9.47
C GLY A 139 -5.28 6.74 8.05
N LYS A 140 -5.45 7.62 7.04
CA LYS A 140 -5.38 7.24 5.61
C LYS A 140 -4.01 7.49 4.98
N ILE A 141 -3.01 7.89 5.76
CA ILE A 141 -1.71 8.26 5.21
C ILE A 141 -0.73 7.09 5.06
N SER A 142 -0.95 6.01 5.79
CA SER A 142 -0.05 4.85 5.81
C SER A 142 -0.82 3.53 5.93
N TRP A 143 -0.15 2.42 5.65
CA TRP A 143 -0.61 1.05 5.87
C TRP A 143 0.29 0.42 6.92
N ASN A 144 -0.06 0.60 8.18
CA ASN A 144 0.75 0.20 9.32
C ASN A 144 0.50 -1.27 9.73
N MET A 145 1.18 -1.73 10.79
CA MET A 145 1.10 -3.11 11.26
C MET A 145 -0.32 -3.47 11.76
N ASP A 146 -1.04 -2.54 12.36
CA ASP A 146 -2.40 -2.80 12.82
C ASP A 146 -3.36 -2.98 11.64
N ASP A 147 -3.18 -2.20 10.57
CA ASP A 147 -3.91 -2.38 9.31
C ASP A 147 -3.61 -3.74 8.67
N LYS A 148 -2.33 -4.13 8.61
CA LYS A 148 -1.91 -5.45 8.10
C LYS A 148 -2.54 -6.59 8.88
N ARG A 149 -2.59 -6.48 10.23
CA ARG A 149 -3.25 -7.47 11.09
C ARG A 149 -4.76 -7.50 10.93
N ALA A 150 -5.38 -6.32 10.83
CA ALA A 150 -6.82 -6.21 10.62
C ALA A 150 -7.23 -6.83 9.29
N TYR A 151 -6.49 -6.52 8.22
CA TYR A 151 -6.75 -7.10 6.90
C TYR A 151 -6.53 -8.62 6.88
N HIS A 152 -5.49 -9.12 7.53
CA HIS A 152 -5.29 -10.57 7.65
C HIS A 152 -6.47 -11.26 8.35
N ARG A 153 -6.97 -10.69 9.46
CA ARG A 153 -8.19 -11.21 10.13
C ARG A 153 -9.41 -11.17 9.23
N TYR A 154 -9.58 -10.07 8.48
CA TYR A 154 -10.66 -9.95 7.52
C TYR A 154 -10.61 -11.08 6.48
N ILE A 155 -9.45 -11.35 5.88
CA ILE A 155 -9.28 -12.47 4.92
C ILE A 155 -9.65 -13.81 5.56
N LEU A 156 -9.20 -14.08 6.78
CA LEU A 156 -9.53 -15.34 7.47
C LEU A 156 -11.04 -15.47 7.72
N ASN A 157 -11.70 -14.42 8.15
CA ASN A 157 -13.14 -14.42 8.38
C ASN A 157 -13.92 -14.68 7.08
N GLU A 158 -13.51 -14.08 5.96
CA GLU A 158 -14.14 -14.33 4.64
C GLU A 158 -13.94 -15.77 4.18
N ILE A 159 -12.75 -16.35 4.40
CA ILE A 159 -12.48 -17.76 4.09
C ILE A 159 -13.35 -18.69 4.95
N ASP A 160 -13.49 -18.41 6.23
CA ASP A 160 -14.30 -19.22 7.13
C ASP A 160 -15.80 -19.09 6.83
N ALA A 161 -16.27 -17.89 6.49
CA ALA A 161 -17.63 -17.68 6.02
C ALA A 161 -17.92 -18.48 4.74
N PHE A 162 -17.00 -18.42 3.76
CA PHE A 162 -17.11 -19.19 2.53
C PHE A 162 -17.15 -20.71 2.79
N LYS A 163 -16.28 -21.24 3.65
CA LYS A 163 -16.26 -22.65 4.02
C LYS A 163 -17.58 -23.10 4.67
N ASN A 164 -18.14 -22.26 5.56
CA ASN A 164 -19.40 -22.55 6.23
C ASN A 164 -20.60 -22.55 5.27
N GLU A 165 -20.54 -21.70 4.24
CA GLU A 165 -21.63 -21.61 3.25
C GLU A 165 -21.56 -22.72 2.19
N TYR A 166 -20.35 -23.08 1.73
CA TYR A 166 -20.17 -23.98 0.58
C TYR A 166 -19.36 -25.24 0.89
N GLY A 167 -18.77 -25.37 2.07
CA GLY A 167 -17.89 -26.50 2.42
C GLY A 167 -18.59 -27.86 2.46
N ASP A 168 -19.86 -27.89 2.79
CA ASP A 168 -20.67 -29.13 2.83
C ASP A 168 -21.05 -29.64 1.43
N GLU A 169 -21.09 -28.79 0.42
CA GLU A 169 -21.39 -29.18 -0.96
C GLU A 169 -20.17 -29.89 -1.62
N ALA A 170 -18.97 -29.37 -1.39
CA ALA A 170 -17.73 -29.99 -1.89
C ALA A 170 -17.47 -31.40 -1.29
N SER A 171 -17.96 -31.67 -0.09
CA SER A 171 -17.87 -32.99 0.55
C SER A 171 -18.82 -34.01 -0.08
N LYS A 172 -19.97 -33.58 -0.57
CA LYS A 172 -20.98 -34.45 -1.18
C LYS A 172 -20.65 -34.86 -2.62
N GLU A 173 -19.98 -33.98 -3.38
CA GLU A 173 -19.55 -34.32 -4.76
C GLU A 173 -18.49 -35.42 -4.78
N ASN A 174 -17.60 -35.48 -3.78
CA ASN A 174 -16.59 -36.53 -3.67
C ASN A 174 -17.12 -37.90 -3.22
N GLU A 175 -18.32 -37.98 -2.63
CA GLU A 175 -18.97 -39.24 -2.25
C GLU A 175 -19.77 -39.88 -3.40
N VAL A 176 -20.08 -39.13 -4.45
CA VAL A 176 -20.84 -39.62 -5.60
C VAL A 176 -19.94 -40.25 -6.70
N GLU A 177 -18.63 -40.00 -6.63
CA GLU A 177 -17.65 -40.58 -7.62
C GLU A 177 -16.96 -41.86 -7.12
N GLN A 178 -17.37 -42.47 -6.01
CA GLN A 178 -16.92 -43.77 -5.53
C GLN A 178 -18.04 -44.83 -5.71
#